data_de094788d89db5365855959fbbe79b1f
#
_entry.id   de094788d89db5365855959fbbe79b1f
#
_cell.length_a   1.000
_cell.length_b   1.000
_cell.length_c   1.000
_cell.angle_alpha   90.00
_cell.angle_beta   90.00
_cell.angle_gamma   90.00
#
_symmetry.space_group_name_H-M   'P 1'
#
loop_
_entity.id
_entity.type
_entity.pdbx_description
1 polymer ?
#
loop_
_entity_poly.entity_id
_entity_poly.type
_entity_poly.pdbx_seq_one_letter_code
_entity_poly.pdbx_strand_id
1 'polypeptide(L)'
;MDEGTQFLVTELERLLSLPFDSKSQVEAWYAESKRVQRELPERFPDLEYPHEVWHFLADADIRARDAGYRQYQEKMMTDYIRRVRDENRVA
;
A
#
# COMPACT_ATOMS: atom_id res chain seq x y z
N MET A 1 16.24 -5.90 5.90
CA MET A 1 14.91 -6.02 5.26
C MET A 1 15.07 -6.87 4.02
N ASP A 2 14.25 -7.90 3.84
CA ASP A 2 14.31 -8.73 2.65
C ASP A 2 13.80 -7.99 1.41
N GLU A 3 14.08 -8.54 0.23
CA GLU A 3 13.72 -7.89 -1.03
C GLU A 3 12.20 -7.71 -1.20
N GLY A 4 11.42 -8.69 -0.78
CA GLY A 4 9.96 -8.63 -0.90
C GLY A 4 9.38 -7.54 -0.03
N THR A 5 9.82 -7.45 1.20
CA THR A 5 9.37 -6.41 2.13
C THR A 5 9.80 -5.03 1.66
N GLN A 6 11.03 -4.92 1.15
CA GLN A 6 11.53 -3.65 0.59
C GLN A 6 10.69 -3.21 -0.61
N PHE A 7 10.38 -4.15 -1.51
CA PHE A 7 9.51 -3.87 -2.66
C PHE A 7 8.15 -3.38 -2.19
N LEU A 8 7.53 -4.11 -1.25
CA LEU A 8 6.20 -3.77 -0.75
C LEU A 8 6.18 -2.37 -0.12
N VAL A 9 7.12 -2.09 0.77
CA VAL A 9 7.17 -0.81 1.47
C VAL A 9 7.39 0.34 0.48
N THR A 10 8.27 0.17 -0.49
CA THR A 10 8.53 1.17 -1.52
C THR A 10 7.28 1.45 -2.34
N GLU A 11 6.55 0.39 -2.73
CA GLU A 11 5.32 0.56 -3.51
C GLU A 11 4.20 1.20 -2.69
N LEU A 12 4.09 0.84 -1.41
CA LEU A 12 3.10 1.48 -0.53
C LEU A 12 3.38 2.98 -0.37
N GLU A 13 4.64 3.36 -0.18
CA GLU A 13 5.02 4.77 -0.10
C GLU A 13 4.67 5.51 -1.39
N ARG A 14 4.94 4.89 -2.53
CA ARG A 14 4.62 5.49 -3.81
C ARG A 14 3.10 5.67 -3.96
N LEU A 15 2.33 4.66 -3.63
CA LEU A 15 0.87 4.73 -3.71
C LEU A 15 0.29 5.78 -2.76
N LEU A 16 0.85 5.92 -1.56
CA LEU A 16 0.41 6.95 -0.62
C LEU A 16 0.71 8.36 -1.12
N SER A 17 1.71 8.53 -1.98
CA SER A 17 2.09 9.82 -2.52
C SER A 17 1.32 10.21 -3.78
N LEU A 18 0.61 9.28 -4.42
CA LEU A 18 -0.13 9.56 -5.64
C LEU A 18 -1.38 10.39 -5.35
N PRO A 19 -1.75 11.31 -6.25
CA PRO A 19 -2.97 12.09 -6.07
C PRO A 19 -4.21 11.19 -6.11
N PHE A 20 -5.23 11.56 -5.33
CA PHE A 20 -6.41 10.72 -5.12
C PHE A 20 -7.67 11.56 -4.92
N ASP A 21 -7.74 12.76 -5.55
CA ASP A 21 -8.78 13.73 -5.26
C ASP A 21 -9.77 13.93 -6.41
N SER A 22 -9.60 13.21 -7.52
CA SER A 22 -10.53 13.24 -8.65
C SER A 22 -10.80 11.82 -9.14
N LYS A 23 -11.87 11.66 -9.90
CA LYS A 23 -12.23 10.34 -10.46
C LYS A 23 -11.11 9.76 -11.30
N SER A 24 -10.50 10.57 -12.15
CA SER A 24 -9.40 10.08 -13.00
C SER A 24 -8.18 9.71 -12.19
N GLN A 25 -7.90 10.44 -11.10
CA GLN A 25 -6.80 10.11 -10.20
C GLN A 25 -7.06 8.80 -9.47
N VAL A 26 -8.28 8.57 -9.01
CA VAL A 26 -8.66 7.32 -8.35
C VAL A 26 -8.50 6.14 -9.31
N GLU A 27 -8.93 6.30 -10.56
CA GLU A 27 -8.79 5.27 -11.58
C GLU A 27 -7.31 4.96 -11.87
N ALA A 28 -6.48 5.99 -11.99
CA ALA A 28 -5.05 5.82 -12.21
C ALA A 28 -4.38 5.16 -10.99
N TRP A 29 -4.78 5.55 -9.78
CA TRP A 29 -4.29 4.95 -8.55
C TRP A 29 -4.60 3.45 -8.53
N TYR A 30 -5.83 3.11 -8.87
CA TYR A 30 -6.28 1.71 -8.85
C TYR A 30 -5.54 0.85 -9.86
N ALA A 31 -5.25 1.41 -11.04
CA ALA A 31 -4.46 0.69 -12.05
C ALA A 31 -3.06 0.36 -11.51
N GLU A 32 -2.43 1.30 -10.79
CA GLU A 32 -1.13 1.07 -10.17
C GLU A 32 -1.22 0.06 -9.04
N SER A 33 -2.27 0.11 -8.25
CA SER A 33 -2.49 -0.86 -7.19
C SER A 33 -2.66 -2.28 -7.74
N LYS A 34 -3.39 -2.43 -8.84
CA LYS A 34 -3.57 -3.74 -9.48
C LYS A 34 -2.24 -4.30 -9.99
N ARG A 35 -1.37 -3.43 -10.49
CA ARG A 35 -0.02 -3.86 -10.90
C ARG A 35 0.74 -4.43 -9.71
N VAL A 36 0.72 -3.74 -8.57
CA VAL A 36 1.36 -4.22 -7.34
C VAL A 36 0.75 -5.54 -6.88
N GLN A 37 -0.59 -5.64 -6.89
CA GLN A 37 -1.29 -6.87 -6.50
C GLN A 37 -0.88 -8.07 -7.36
N ARG A 38 -0.61 -7.84 -8.64
CA ARG A 38 -0.16 -8.88 -9.56
C ARG A 38 1.31 -9.23 -9.33
N GLU A 39 2.17 -8.23 -9.19
CA GLU A 39 3.62 -8.44 -9.08
C GLU A 39 4.04 -9.08 -7.76
N LEU A 40 3.34 -8.79 -6.66
CA LEU A 40 3.70 -9.32 -5.35
C LEU A 40 3.76 -10.85 -5.35
N PRO A 41 2.69 -11.58 -5.72
CA PRO A 41 2.76 -13.05 -5.70
C PRO A 41 3.64 -13.62 -6.81
N GLU A 42 3.81 -12.92 -7.92
CA GLU A 42 4.68 -13.41 -9.00
C GLU A 42 6.16 -13.34 -8.62
N ARG A 43 6.57 -12.23 -8.00
CA ARG A 43 7.97 -12.00 -7.68
C ARG A 43 8.36 -12.51 -6.30
N PHE A 44 7.43 -12.48 -5.36
CA PHE A 44 7.68 -12.81 -3.96
C PHE A 44 6.56 -13.71 -3.43
N PRO A 45 6.43 -14.96 -3.93
CA PRO A 45 5.29 -15.82 -3.59
C PRO A 45 5.20 -16.18 -2.11
N ASP A 46 6.32 -16.13 -1.38
CA ASP A 46 6.34 -16.47 0.03
C ASP A 46 6.28 -15.27 0.97
N LEU A 47 6.10 -14.07 0.41
CA LEU A 47 6.04 -12.85 1.21
C LEU A 47 4.76 -12.81 2.04
N GLU A 48 4.92 -12.62 3.35
CA GLU A 48 3.81 -12.41 4.26
C GLU A 48 3.72 -10.94 4.65
N TYR A 49 2.49 -10.43 4.73
CA TYR A 49 2.24 -9.06 5.15
C TYR A 49 0.87 -8.98 5.82
N PRO A 50 0.62 -7.95 6.65
CA PRO A 50 -0.66 -7.83 7.35
C PRO A 50 -1.83 -7.70 6.38
N HIS A 51 -2.98 -8.21 6.79
CA HIS A 51 -4.20 -8.19 6.00
C HIS A 51 -4.63 -6.76 5.62
N GLU A 52 -4.32 -5.79 6.45
CA GLU A 52 -4.60 -4.38 6.20
C GLU A 52 -3.95 -3.86 4.92
N VAL A 53 -2.79 -4.41 4.55
CA VAL A 53 -2.12 -4.04 3.30
C VAL A 53 -2.99 -4.44 2.11
N TRP A 54 -3.53 -5.64 2.12
CA TRP A 54 -4.42 -6.12 1.07
C TRP A 54 -5.66 -5.23 0.96
N HIS A 55 -6.27 -4.90 2.09
CA HIS A 55 -7.44 -4.01 2.10
C HIS A 55 -7.11 -2.64 1.52
N PHE A 56 -5.96 -2.08 1.86
CA PHE A 56 -5.54 -0.79 1.30
C PHE A 56 -5.45 -0.87 -0.23
N LEU A 57 -4.85 -1.93 -0.74
CA LEU A 57 -4.69 -2.10 -2.19
C LEU A 57 -6.04 -2.30 -2.90
N ALA A 58 -6.98 -2.97 -2.25
CA ALA A 58 -8.25 -3.37 -2.85
C ALA A 58 -9.38 -2.35 -2.68
N ASP A 59 -9.31 -1.45 -1.69
CA ASP A 59 -10.45 -0.64 -1.24
C ASP A 59 -10.44 0.80 -1.76
N ALA A 60 -9.80 1.06 -2.89
CA ALA A 60 -9.71 2.41 -3.45
C ALA A 60 -11.08 3.06 -3.67
N ASP A 61 -12.07 2.28 -4.11
CA ASP A 61 -13.42 2.78 -4.35
C ASP A 61 -14.10 3.23 -3.05
N ILE A 62 -13.87 2.51 -1.95
CA ILE A 62 -14.42 2.87 -0.64
C ILE A 62 -13.76 4.16 -0.14
N ARG A 63 -12.44 4.27 -0.23
CA ARG A 63 -11.72 5.47 0.17
C ARG A 63 -12.15 6.70 -0.63
N ALA A 64 -12.49 6.51 -1.90
CA ALA A 64 -12.94 7.61 -2.74
C ALA A 64 -14.27 8.19 -2.30
N ARG A 65 -15.11 7.39 -1.63
CA ARG A 65 -16.44 7.80 -1.18
C ARG A 65 -16.51 8.16 0.30
N ASP A 66 -15.51 7.78 1.08
CA ASP A 66 -15.52 7.92 2.54
C ASP A 66 -14.19 8.49 3.00
N ALA A 67 -14.18 9.79 3.34
CA ALA A 67 -12.97 10.48 3.78
C ALA A 67 -12.42 9.93 5.09
N GLY A 68 -13.29 9.49 6.00
CA GLY A 68 -12.86 8.91 7.27
C GLY A 68 -12.16 7.58 7.06
N TYR A 69 -12.70 6.75 6.18
CA TYR A 69 -12.07 5.46 5.84
C TYR A 69 -10.73 5.68 5.13
N ARG A 70 -10.65 6.67 4.26
CA ARG A 70 -9.40 7.05 3.59
C ARG A 70 -8.33 7.41 4.63
N GLN A 71 -8.66 8.29 5.58
CA GLN A 71 -7.72 8.69 6.62
C GLN A 71 -7.27 7.49 7.46
N TYR A 72 -8.20 6.62 7.81
CA TYR A 72 -7.93 5.43 8.60
C TYR A 72 -6.92 4.51 7.87
N GLN A 73 -7.18 4.20 6.61
CA GLN A 73 -6.30 3.30 5.86
C GLN A 73 -4.93 3.93 5.57
N GLU A 74 -4.90 5.21 5.24
CA GLU A 74 -3.64 5.92 5.00
C GLU A 74 -2.78 5.93 6.27
N LYS A 75 -3.40 6.15 7.42
CA LYS A 75 -2.70 6.10 8.70
C LYS A 75 -2.17 4.71 8.99
N MET A 76 -2.98 3.68 8.75
CA MET A 76 -2.53 2.29 8.98
C MET A 76 -1.34 1.93 8.11
N MET A 77 -1.33 2.34 6.86
CA MET A 77 -0.20 2.07 5.97
C MET A 77 1.04 2.85 6.39
N THR A 78 0.88 4.11 6.76
CA THR A 78 1.99 4.93 7.24
C THR A 78 2.60 4.31 8.51
N ASP A 79 1.76 3.87 9.43
CA ASP A 79 2.22 3.23 10.67
C ASP A 79 2.94 1.89 10.39
N TYR A 80 2.41 1.10 9.46
CA TYR A 80 3.03 -0.15 9.05
C TYR A 80 4.43 0.08 8.46
N ILE A 81 4.54 1.04 7.54
CA ILE A 81 5.81 1.38 6.89
C ILE A 81 6.83 1.82 7.95
N ARG A 82 6.41 2.68 8.87
CA ARG A 82 7.27 3.17 9.93
C ARG A 82 7.75 2.02 10.81
N ARG A 83 6.86 1.14 11.21
CA ARG A 83 7.20 -0.01 12.05
C ARG A 83 8.21 -0.92 11.36
N VAL A 84 7.98 -1.24 10.10
CA VAL A 84 8.89 -2.12 9.34
C VAL A 84 10.28 -1.48 9.21
N ARG A 85 10.32 -0.18 8.89
CA ARG A 85 11.61 0.51 8.76
C ARG A 85 12.33 0.61 10.10
N ASP A 86 11.62 0.85 11.19
CA ASP A 86 12.22 0.93 12.52
C ASP A 86 12.77 -0.43 12.97
N GLU A 87 12.05 -1.51 12.70
CA GLU A 87 12.52 -2.86 13.00
C GLU A 87 13.80 -3.22 12.24
N ASN A 88 14.02 -2.65 11.07
CA ASN A 88 15.17 -2.92 10.23
C ASN A 88 16.32 -1.91 10.38
N ARG A 89 16.18 -0.95 11.29
CA ARG A 89 17.24 0.02 11.61
C ARG A 89 18.26 -0.51 12.58
N VAL A 90 17.90 -1.54 13.31
CA VAL A 90 18.77 -2.08 14.35
C VAL A 90 19.89 -2.87 13.68
N ALA A 91 21.04 -2.31 13.69
CA ALA A 91 22.22 -2.96 13.14
C ALA A 91 22.81 -3.92 14.16
#